data_63ad1b250f51ae87a3a1b12aaa261006
#
_entry.id   63ad1b250f51ae87a3a1b12aaa261006
#
_cell.length_a   1.000
_cell.length_b   1.000
_cell.length_c   1.000
_cell.angle_alpha   90.00
_cell.angle_beta   90.00
_cell.angle_gamma   90.00
#
_symmetry.space_group_name_H-M   'P 1'
#
loop_
_entity.id
_entity.type
_entity.pdbx_description
1 polymer ?
#
loop_
_entity_poly.entity_id
_entity_poly.type
_entity_poly.pdbx_seq_one_letter_code
_entity_poly.pdbx_strand_id
1 'polypeptide(L)'
;VADFFQPYKGQEVALYIQVLRDWNMTEMLSGGDMLIRSLQDEGVEYIFGYPGGSALHIYDAIFRQQKIEHILVRHEQAATHMADGYARSIGKPGVVLVTSGPGATNAITGIATAYMDSIPMVVIAGQVPRDLIGTDAFQETDMVGISRPVVKHSFMVRDASEIPGIVKKAFHIATTGRPGPVVIDVPKDTTDPAETFEYIYPDSVNLRSYRPAYEGDMGQVKAAVAAILEAKRPVFYVGGG
;
A
#
# COMPACT_ATOMS: atom_id res chain seq x y z
N VAL A 1 7.93 -55.05 24.90
CA VAL A 1 8.96 -54.21 24.19
C VAL A 1 8.75 -54.25 22.66
N ALA A 2 7.62 -54.83 22.19
CA ALA A 2 7.36 -55.01 20.74
C ALA A 2 6.35 -54.02 20.11
N ASP A 3 5.88 -53.00 20.84
CA ASP A 3 4.79 -52.10 20.34
C ASP A 3 5.24 -50.68 20.01
N PHE A 4 6.54 -50.40 19.80
CA PHE A 4 7.05 -49.03 19.56
C PHE A 4 7.32 -48.70 18.09
N PHE A 5 7.04 -49.58 17.14
CA PHE A 5 7.18 -49.34 15.70
C PHE A 5 5.86 -49.63 14.98
N GLN A 6 4.87 -48.74 15.12
CA GLN A 6 3.82 -48.65 14.10
C GLN A 6 4.40 -47.89 12.89
N PRO A 7 4.38 -48.44 11.68
CA PRO A 7 4.79 -47.71 10.49
C PRO A 7 3.80 -46.56 10.26
N TYR A 8 4.31 -45.34 10.16
CA TYR A 8 3.54 -44.18 9.75
C TYR A 8 2.71 -44.56 8.51
N LYS A 9 1.39 -44.37 8.59
CA LYS A 9 0.50 -44.66 7.46
C LYS A 9 0.91 -43.76 6.31
N GLY A 10 1.04 -44.28 5.10
CA GLY A 10 1.56 -43.58 3.93
C GLY A 10 0.89 -42.25 3.61
N GLN A 11 -0.34 -41.99 4.11
CA GLN A 11 -1.05 -40.72 4.02
C GLN A 11 -0.44 -39.62 4.90
N GLU A 12 0.07 -39.94 6.10
CA GLU A 12 0.72 -38.93 6.96
C GLU A 12 2.08 -38.52 6.42
N VAL A 13 2.83 -39.47 5.86
CA VAL A 13 4.11 -39.18 5.19
C VAL A 13 3.88 -38.34 3.93
N ALA A 14 2.85 -38.65 3.14
CA ALA A 14 2.49 -37.89 1.97
C ALA A 14 2.07 -36.45 2.33
N LEU A 15 1.29 -36.28 3.41
CA LEU A 15 0.90 -34.95 3.91
C LEU A 15 2.11 -34.17 4.43
N TYR A 16 3.02 -34.82 5.16
CA TYR A 16 4.25 -34.19 5.65
C TYR A 16 5.19 -33.77 4.51
N ILE A 17 5.32 -34.62 3.48
CA ILE A 17 6.07 -34.31 2.26
C ILE A 17 5.38 -33.17 1.49
N GLN A 18 4.06 -33.13 1.41
CA GLN A 18 3.31 -32.05 0.81
C GLN A 18 3.52 -30.73 1.58
N VAL A 19 3.41 -30.75 2.90
CA VAL A 19 3.69 -29.60 3.76
C VAL A 19 5.14 -29.13 3.61
N LEU A 20 6.12 -30.03 3.53
CA LEU A 20 7.52 -29.66 3.30
C LEU A 20 7.76 -29.12 1.87
N ARG A 21 7.02 -29.62 0.88
CA ARG A 21 7.07 -29.06 -0.49
C ARG A 21 6.45 -27.68 -0.54
N ASP A 22 5.31 -27.48 0.13
CA ASP A 22 4.63 -26.18 0.20
C ASP A 22 5.47 -25.16 1.01
N TRP A 23 6.28 -25.61 1.97
CA TRP A 23 7.23 -24.77 2.72
C TRP A 23 8.52 -24.42 1.95
N ASN A 24 8.88 -25.22 0.95
CA ASN A 24 10.11 -25.02 0.16
C ASN A 24 9.87 -24.51 -1.27
N MET A 25 8.62 -24.23 -1.64
CA MET A 25 8.34 -23.63 -2.95
C MET A 25 8.39 -22.11 -2.81
N THR A 26 9.51 -21.54 -3.15
CA THR A 26 9.64 -20.11 -3.41
C THR A 26 8.62 -19.70 -4.47
N GLU A 27 7.67 -18.83 -4.12
CA GLU A 27 6.68 -18.32 -5.06
C GLU A 27 7.38 -17.34 -6.00
N MET A 28 7.44 -17.68 -7.30
CA MET A 28 8.02 -16.82 -8.34
C MET A 28 6.92 -16.03 -9.01
N LEU A 29 6.94 -14.71 -8.86
CA LEU A 29 5.90 -13.81 -9.35
C LEU A 29 6.46 -12.70 -10.24
N SER A 30 5.69 -12.27 -11.23
CA SER A 30 5.98 -11.02 -11.93
C SER A 30 5.79 -9.82 -11.00
N GLY A 31 6.38 -8.67 -11.34
CA GLY A 31 6.20 -7.48 -10.51
C GLY A 31 4.73 -7.05 -10.39
N GLY A 32 3.91 -7.24 -11.44
CA GLY A 32 2.46 -7.02 -11.37
C GLY A 32 1.77 -7.95 -10.39
N ASP A 33 2.11 -9.26 -10.42
CA ASP A 33 1.57 -10.25 -9.49
C ASP A 33 2.07 -10.00 -8.05
N MET A 34 3.35 -9.62 -7.87
CA MET A 34 3.90 -9.24 -6.56
C MET A 34 3.14 -8.08 -5.93
N LEU A 35 2.80 -7.06 -6.74
CA LEU A 35 2.05 -5.91 -6.26
C LEU A 35 0.66 -6.35 -5.75
N ILE A 36 -0.08 -7.10 -6.56
CA ILE A 36 -1.42 -7.57 -6.18
C ILE A 36 -1.35 -8.53 -4.99
N ARG A 37 -0.36 -9.43 -4.95
CA ARG A 37 -0.16 -10.33 -3.81
C ARG A 37 0.16 -9.55 -2.52
N SER A 38 1.01 -8.53 -2.60
CA SER A 38 1.31 -7.66 -1.45
C SER A 38 0.08 -6.94 -0.92
N LEU A 39 -0.81 -6.48 -1.81
CA LEU A 39 -2.09 -5.88 -1.41
C LEU A 39 -3.02 -6.90 -0.74
N GLN A 40 -3.02 -8.16 -1.20
CA GLN A 40 -3.76 -9.24 -0.52
C GLN A 40 -3.21 -9.52 0.88
N ASP A 41 -1.89 -9.49 1.05
CA ASP A 41 -1.23 -9.72 2.35
C ASP A 41 -1.44 -8.54 3.32
N GLU A 42 -1.74 -7.32 2.81
CA GLU A 42 -2.24 -6.18 3.60
C GLU A 42 -3.77 -6.23 3.86
N GLY A 43 -4.46 -7.24 3.38
CA GLY A 43 -5.90 -7.42 3.59
C GLY A 43 -6.76 -6.41 2.81
N VAL A 44 -6.29 -5.99 1.64
CA VAL A 44 -7.04 -5.12 0.72
C VAL A 44 -8.19 -5.90 0.11
N GLU A 45 -9.39 -5.34 0.18
CA GLU A 45 -10.62 -5.92 -0.37
C GLU A 45 -11.04 -5.21 -1.66
N TYR A 46 -10.78 -3.90 -1.76
CA TYR A 46 -11.20 -3.07 -2.89
C TYR A 46 -10.06 -2.20 -3.41
N ILE A 47 -9.95 -2.09 -4.73
CA ILE A 47 -9.11 -1.11 -5.43
C ILE A 47 -10.02 -0.22 -6.27
N PHE A 48 -9.96 1.09 -6.06
CA PHE A 48 -10.66 2.09 -6.87
C PHE A 48 -9.73 2.58 -7.97
N GLY A 49 -10.15 2.55 -9.24
CA GLY A 49 -9.21 2.93 -10.27
C GLY A 49 -9.76 3.05 -11.68
N TYR A 50 -8.89 3.50 -12.58
CA TYR A 50 -9.14 3.60 -14.00
C TYR A 50 -7.95 3.06 -14.80
N PRO A 51 -8.16 2.12 -15.73
CA PRO A 51 -7.09 1.49 -16.50
C PRO A 51 -6.43 2.46 -17.46
N GLY A 52 -5.15 2.20 -17.75
CA GLY A 52 -4.39 2.93 -18.75
C GLY A 52 -3.06 2.26 -19.06
N GLY A 53 -2.36 2.75 -20.07
CA GLY A 53 -1.23 2.09 -20.71
C GLY A 53 -0.09 1.67 -19.78
N SER A 54 0.26 2.50 -18.78
CA SER A 54 1.35 2.20 -17.85
C SER A 54 0.93 1.27 -16.70
N ALA A 55 -0.37 0.99 -16.52
CA ALA A 55 -0.88 0.12 -15.49
C ALA A 55 -1.39 -1.24 -16.02
N LEU A 56 -1.24 -1.53 -17.32
CA LEU A 56 -1.84 -2.72 -17.94
C LEU A 56 -1.40 -4.04 -17.31
N HIS A 57 -0.11 -4.20 -16.98
CA HIS A 57 0.38 -5.43 -16.34
C HIS A 57 -0.23 -5.63 -14.95
N ILE A 58 -0.47 -4.54 -14.22
CA ILE A 58 -1.12 -4.59 -12.91
C ILE A 58 -2.60 -4.96 -13.07
N TYR A 59 -3.30 -4.39 -14.06
CA TYR A 59 -4.69 -4.76 -14.36
C TYR A 59 -4.83 -6.21 -14.82
N ASP A 60 -3.85 -6.73 -15.57
CA ASP A 60 -3.81 -8.16 -15.93
C ASP A 60 -3.66 -9.04 -14.67
N ALA A 61 -2.80 -8.65 -13.72
CA ALA A 61 -2.68 -9.35 -12.45
C ALA A 61 -3.97 -9.29 -11.60
N ILE A 62 -4.69 -8.15 -11.60
CA ILE A 62 -6.01 -8.03 -10.96
C ILE A 62 -7.01 -9.00 -11.59
N PHE A 63 -7.03 -9.11 -12.91
CA PHE A 63 -7.97 -9.96 -13.64
C PHE A 63 -7.78 -11.46 -13.33
N ARG A 64 -6.55 -11.88 -13.02
CA ARG A 64 -6.21 -13.30 -12.75
C ARG A 64 -6.52 -13.76 -11.33
N GLN A 65 -6.95 -12.87 -10.42
CA GLN A 65 -7.26 -13.20 -9.03
C GLN A 65 -8.72 -12.89 -8.68
N GLN A 66 -9.21 -13.33 -7.51
CA GLN A 66 -10.60 -13.19 -7.07
C GLN A 66 -10.74 -12.66 -5.64
N LYS A 67 -9.65 -12.24 -5.00
CA LYS A 67 -9.67 -11.79 -3.59
C LYS A 67 -9.90 -10.29 -3.46
N ILE A 68 -9.43 -9.52 -4.44
CA ILE A 68 -9.56 -8.06 -4.47
C ILE A 68 -10.55 -7.69 -5.57
N GLU A 69 -11.57 -6.93 -5.23
CA GLU A 69 -12.53 -6.38 -6.19
C GLU A 69 -12.04 -5.04 -6.73
N HIS A 70 -12.07 -4.87 -8.04
CA HIS A 70 -11.76 -3.61 -8.69
C HIS A 70 -13.04 -2.82 -8.96
N ILE A 71 -13.12 -1.62 -8.40
CA ILE A 71 -14.21 -0.66 -8.62
C ILE A 71 -13.79 0.31 -9.71
N LEU A 72 -14.33 0.13 -10.89
CA LEU A 72 -14.06 0.97 -12.06
C LEU A 72 -14.74 2.34 -11.89
N VAL A 73 -13.94 3.40 -11.99
CA VAL A 73 -14.42 4.79 -12.04
C VAL A 73 -14.42 5.32 -13.48
N ARG A 74 -14.94 6.53 -13.70
CA ARG A 74 -14.87 7.24 -14.99
C ARG A 74 -13.93 8.44 -14.97
N HIS A 75 -13.34 8.73 -13.81
CA HIS A 75 -12.35 9.78 -13.59
C HIS A 75 -11.53 9.44 -12.35
N GLU A 76 -10.24 9.61 -12.40
CA GLU A 76 -9.32 9.19 -11.32
C GLU A 76 -9.51 9.99 -10.03
N GLN A 77 -9.96 11.22 -10.12
CA GLN A 77 -10.37 12.00 -8.94
C GLN A 77 -11.50 11.29 -8.17
N ALA A 78 -12.45 10.69 -8.89
CA ALA A 78 -13.51 9.92 -8.22
C ALA A 78 -12.94 8.68 -7.52
N ALA A 79 -11.91 8.01 -8.07
CA ALA A 79 -11.26 6.89 -7.41
C ALA A 79 -10.67 7.30 -6.04
N THR A 80 -9.98 8.43 -5.99
CA THR A 80 -9.39 8.93 -4.74
C THR A 80 -10.46 9.36 -3.73
N HIS A 81 -11.56 9.99 -4.16
CA HIS A 81 -12.66 10.33 -3.25
C HIS A 81 -13.44 9.08 -2.76
N MET A 82 -13.58 8.05 -3.60
CA MET A 82 -14.17 6.77 -3.16
C MET A 82 -13.28 6.08 -2.15
N ALA A 83 -11.96 6.04 -2.37
CA ALA A 83 -10.98 5.51 -1.43
C ALA A 83 -10.97 6.28 -0.09
N ASP A 84 -11.09 7.61 -0.14
CA ASP A 84 -11.27 8.47 1.03
C ASP A 84 -12.54 8.11 1.80
N GLY A 85 -13.68 8.05 1.13
CA GLY A 85 -14.97 7.65 1.73
C GLY A 85 -14.92 6.24 2.34
N TYR A 86 -14.29 5.30 1.65
CA TYR A 86 -14.07 3.94 2.16
C TYR A 86 -13.25 3.96 3.47
N ALA A 87 -12.11 4.66 3.46
CA ALA A 87 -11.24 4.74 4.62
C ALA A 87 -11.93 5.35 5.84
N ARG A 88 -12.74 6.41 5.65
CA ARG A 88 -13.56 7.01 6.71
C ARG A 88 -14.62 6.07 7.27
N SER A 89 -15.21 5.24 6.42
CA SER A 89 -16.33 4.37 6.79
C SER A 89 -15.88 3.08 7.47
N ILE A 90 -14.76 2.50 7.00
CA ILE A 90 -14.29 1.16 7.40
C ILE A 90 -13.10 1.23 8.37
N GLY A 91 -12.38 2.36 8.42
CA GLY A 91 -11.18 2.50 9.24
C GLY A 91 -9.94 1.78 8.68
N LYS A 92 -9.99 1.33 7.43
CA LYS A 92 -8.86 0.74 6.70
C LYS A 92 -8.35 1.71 5.63
N PRO A 93 -7.08 1.63 5.18
CA PRO A 93 -6.61 2.46 4.09
C PRO A 93 -7.39 2.23 2.80
N GLY A 94 -7.78 3.30 2.12
CA GLY A 94 -8.30 3.21 0.77
C GLY A 94 -7.17 2.98 -0.23
N VAL A 95 -7.38 2.13 -1.24
CA VAL A 95 -6.37 1.82 -2.27
C VAL A 95 -6.84 2.30 -3.63
N VAL A 96 -5.98 3.04 -4.31
CA VAL A 96 -6.24 3.64 -5.62
C VAL A 96 -5.22 3.13 -6.63
N LEU A 97 -5.68 2.80 -7.85
CA LEU A 97 -4.81 2.45 -8.97
C LEU A 97 -5.13 3.34 -10.17
N VAL A 98 -4.13 4.08 -10.62
CA VAL A 98 -4.23 4.97 -11.80
C VAL A 98 -3.05 4.77 -12.73
N THR A 99 -3.21 5.18 -13.99
CA THR A 99 -2.10 5.18 -14.94
C THR A 99 -1.21 6.41 -14.78
N SER A 100 -0.14 6.51 -15.57
CA SER A 100 0.79 7.65 -15.62
C SER A 100 0.13 8.93 -16.17
N GLY A 101 0.87 10.03 -16.10
CA GLY A 101 0.50 11.30 -16.72
C GLY A 101 -0.86 11.81 -16.26
N PRO A 102 -1.83 11.91 -17.19
CA PRO A 102 -3.17 12.45 -16.86
C PRO A 102 -3.89 11.63 -15.78
N GLY A 103 -3.68 10.31 -15.72
CA GLY A 103 -4.28 9.49 -14.67
C GLY A 103 -3.73 9.84 -13.28
N ALA A 104 -2.43 9.97 -13.17
CA ALA A 104 -1.76 10.36 -11.94
C ALA A 104 -2.13 11.79 -11.50
N THR A 105 -2.11 12.76 -12.43
CA THR A 105 -2.43 14.17 -12.11
C THR A 105 -3.91 14.34 -11.73
N ASN A 106 -4.84 13.63 -12.34
CA ASN A 106 -6.25 13.66 -11.97
C ASN A 106 -6.51 13.16 -10.54
N ALA A 107 -5.64 12.31 -9.99
CA ALA A 107 -5.77 11.81 -8.62
C ALA A 107 -5.39 12.84 -7.54
N ILE A 108 -4.64 13.90 -7.88
CA ILE A 108 -4.03 14.81 -6.91
C ILE A 108 -5.05 15.51 -6.02
N THR A 109 -6.19 15.93 -6.56
CA THR A 109 -7.22 16.63 -5.77
C THR A 109 -7.70 15.78 -4.60
N GLY A 110 -8.03 14.49 -4.83
CA GLY A 110 -8.49 13.64 -3.75
C GLY A 110 -7.36 13.21 -2.80
N ILE A 111 -6.12 13.08 -3.30
CA ILE A 111 -4.93 12.88 -2.46
C ILE A 111 -4.76 14.07 -1.50
N ALA A 112 -4.85 15.31 -2.01
CA ALA A 112 -4.75 16.51 -1.18
C ALA A 112 -5.87 16.58 -0.13
N THR A 113 -7.10 16.21 -0.49
CA THR A 113 -8.23 16.11 0.45
C THR A 113 -7.93 15.12 1.57
N ALA A 114 -7.50 13.89 1.23
CA ALA A 114 -7.14 12.87 2.22
C ALA A 114 -5.99 13.32 3.13
N TYR A 115 -4.99 14.03 2.57
CA TYR A 115 -3.88 14.55 3.35
C TYR A 115 -4.33 15.59 4.39
N MET A 116 -5.17 16.53 4.00
CA MET A 116 -5.66 17.58 4.89
C MET A 116 -6.50 17.00 6.04
N ASP A 117 -7.28 15.97 5.76
CA ASP A 117 -8.19 15.34 6.73
C ASP A 117 -7.58 14.16 7.47
N SER A 118 -6.28 13.87 7.27
CA SER A 118 -5.58 12.76 7.92
C SER A 118 -6.20 11.38 7.59
N ILE A 119 -6.59 11.15 6.34
CA ILE A 119 -7.20 9.91 5.89
C ILE A 119 -6.15 8.98 5.29
N PRO A 120 -6.01 7.74 5.78
CA PRO A 120 -5.04 6.79 5.26
C PRO A 120 -5.43 6.35 3.84
N MET A 121 -4.51 6.48 2.90
CA MET A 121 -4.71 6.11 1.50
C MET A 121 -3.39 5.63 0.90
N VAL A 122 -3.44 4.59 0.09
CA VAL A 122 -2.30 4.15 -0.73
C VAL A 122 -2.68 4.31 -2.20
N VAL A 123 -1.95 5.17 -2.90
CA VAL A 123 -2.17 5.47 -4.31
C VAL A 123 -1.05 4.82 -5.12
N ILE A 124 -1.40 3.91 -6.00
CA ILE A 124 -0.52 3.24 -6.94
C ILE A 124 -0.69 3.95 -8.27
N ALA A 125 0.34 4.64 -8.72
CA ALA A 125 0.38 5.30 -10.02
C ALA A 125 1.31 4.52 -10.95
N GLY A 126 0.81 4.12 -12.11
CA GLY A 126 1.69 3.62 -13.16
C GLY A 126 2.61 4.73 -13.65
N GLN A 127 3.80 4.38 -14.10
CA GLN A 127 4.78 5.31 -14.68
C GLN A 127 5.27 4.77 -16.03
N VAL A 128 5.82 5.62 -16.86
CA VAL A 128 6.53 5.21 -18.07
C VAL A 128 7.71 4.27 -17.72
N PRO A 129 8.19 3.43 -18.63
CA PRO A 129 9.38 2.61 -18.40
C PRO A 129 10.56 3.41 -17.84
N ARG A 130 11.39 2.79 -17.00
CA ARG A 130 12.51 3.46 -16.28
C ARG A 130 13.48 4.21 -17.18
N ASP A 131 13.74 3.70 -18.37
CA ASP A 131 14.62 4.30 -19.38
C ASP A 131 14.04 5.55 -20.06
N LEU A 132 12.71 5.74 -19.95
CA LEU A 132 12.01 6.89 -20.52
C LEU A 132 11.74 8.00 -19.49
N ILE A 133 11.94 7.74 -18.19
CA ILE A 133 11.70 8.75 -17.15
C ILE A 133 12.65 9.94 -17.34
N GLY A 134 12.08 11.15 -17.38
CA GLY A 134 12.83 12.40 -17.59
C GLY A 134 13.09 12.75 -19.05
N THR A 135 12.44 12.08 -20.01
CA THR A 135 12.60 12.33 -21.44
C THR A 135 11.39 13.05 -22.06
N ASP A 136 10.40 13.47 -21.25
CA ASP A 136 9.11 14.00 -21.72
C ASP A 136 8.34 12.97 -22.57
N ALA A 137 8.38 11.71 -22.17
CA ALA A 137 7.72 10.62 -22.85
C ALA A 137 6.18 10.79 -22.83
N PHE A 138 5.50 10.08 -23.75
CA PHE A 138 4.04 10.11 -23.83
C PHE A 138 3.39 9.75 -22.50
N GLN A 139 2.56 10.66 -21.98
CA GLN A 139 1.88 10.53 -20.68
C GLN A 139 2.85 10.33 -19.50
N GLU A 140 4.05 10.90 -19.59
CA GLU A 140 4.95 11.01 -18.44
C GLU A 140 4.52 12.14 -17.50
N THR A 141 4.71 11.94 -16.22
CA THR A 141 4.56 12.98 -15.18
C THR A 141 5.43 12.62 -13.99
N ASP A 142 6.12 13.59 -13.42
CA ASP A 142 6.82 13.43 -12.14
C ASP A 142 5.79 13.33 -10.99
N MET A 143 5.23 12.13 -10.81
CA MET A 143 4.22 11.89 -9.78
C MET A 143 4.79 12.06 -8.38
N VAL A 144 6.05 11.70 -8.15
CA VAL A 144 6.75 11.91 -6.87
C VAL A 144 6.86 13.41 -6.56
N GLY A 145 7.27 14.22 -7.54
CA GLY A 145 7.40 15.67 -7.38
C GLY A 145 6.07 16.37 -7.14
N ILE A 146 5.05 16.04 -7.95
CA ILE A 146 3.71 16.66 -7.84
C ILE A 146 3.02 16.30 -6.51
N SER A 147 3.13 15.06 -6.08
CA SER A 147 2.45 14.60 -4.86
C SER A 147 3.14 15.04 -3.56
N ARG A 148 4.43 15.35 -3.60
CA ARG A 148 5.26 15.66 -2.43
C ARG A 148 4.62 16.59 -1.39
N PRO A 149 3.97 17.71 -1.73
CA PRO A 149 3.39 18.62 -0.76
C PRO A 149 2.08 18.11 -0.12
N VAL A 150 1.48 17.06 -0.66
CA VAL A 150 0.14 16.58 -0.27
C VAL A 150 0.13 15.08 0.09
N VAL A 151 1.29 14.50 0.42
CA VAL A 151 1.41 13.11 0.88
C VAL A 151 2.33 13.01 2.08
N LYS A 152 2.22 11.94 2.84
CA LYS A 152 3.17 11.62 3.89
C LYS A 152 4.51 11.14 3.32
N HIS A 153 4.44 10.37 2.24
CA HIS A 153 5.62 9.85 1.55
C HIS A 153 5.27 9.43 0.12
N SER A 154 6.29 9.44 -0.74
CA SER A 154 6.21 8.90 -2.10
C SER A 154 7.35 7.92 -2.32
N PHE A 155 7.05 6.76 -2.88
CA PHE A 155 8.02 5.77 -3.34
C PHE A 155 8.04 5.73 -4.85
N MET A 156 9.21 5.52 -5.44
CA MET A 156 9.36 5.08 -6.82
C MET A 156 9.96 3.68 -6.80
N VAL A 157 9.30 2.73 -7.43
CA VAL A 157 9.81 1.36 -7.61
C VAL A 157 10.96 1.39 -8.61
N ARG A 158 12.14 0.93 -8.21
CA ARG A 158 13.31 0.85 -9.08
C ARG A 158 13.56 -0.55 -9.59
N ASP A 159 13.14 -1.54 -8.84
CA ASP A 159 13.26 -2.95 -9.15
C ASP A 159 12.02 -3.69 -8.67
N ALA A 160 11.58 -4.72 -9.44
CA ALA A 160 10.38 -5.49 -9.09
C ALA A 160 10.50 -6.17 -7.72
N SER A 161 11.68 -6.62 -7.32
CA SER A 161 11.94 -7.26 -6.03
C SER A 161 11.71 -6.33 -4.83
N GLU A 162 11.69 -4.99 -5.03
CA GLU A 162 11.42 -4.02 -3.97
C GLU A 162 9.92 -3.88 -3.66
N ILE A 163 9.04 -4.32 -4.58
CA ILE A 163 7.58 -4.09 -4.50
C ILE A 163 6.99 -4.55 -3.17
N PRO A 164 7.23 -5.78 -2.68
CA PRO A 164 6.64 -6.23 -1.41
C PRO A 164 7.06 -5.34 -0.23
N GLY A 165 8.35 -4.99 -0.18
CA GLY A 165 8.88 -4.11 0.86
C GLY A 165 8.36 -2.68 0.78
N ILE A 166 8.14 -2.14 -0.42
CA ILE A 166 7.57 -0.80 -0.64
C ILE A 166 6.10 -0.78 -0.22
N VAL A 167 5.31 -1.78 -0.63
CA VAL A 167 3.90 -1.89 -0.24
C VAL A 167 3.77 -1.95 1.28
N LYS A 168 4.53 -2.82 1.94
CA LYS A 168 4.53 -2.91 3.41
C LYS A 168 4.83 -1.57 4.10
N LYS A 169 5.85 -0.86 3.62
CA LYS A 169 6.21 0.47 4.14
C LYS A 169 5.12 1.51 3.86
N ALA A 170 4.51 1.47 2.68
CA ALA A 170 3.45 2.42 2.31
C ALA A 170 2.24 2.29 3.23
N PHE A 171 1.75 1.07 3.48
CA PHE A 171 0.65 0.84 4.41
C PHE A 171 1.02 1.25 5.84
N HIS A 172 2.22 0.89 6.31
CA HIS A 172 2.69 1.31 7.63
C HIS A 172 2.72 2.83 7.78
N ILE A 173 3.28 3.56 6.81
CA ILE A 173 3.34 5.03 6.86
C ILE A 173 1.94 5.64 6.76
N ALA A 174 1.07 5.11 5.90
CA ALA A 174 -0.27 5.63 5.72
C ALA A 174 -1.12 5.55 6.99
N THR A 175 -0.93 4.50 7.81
CA THR A 175 -1.81 4.18 8.96
C THR A 175 -1.26 4.58 10.32
N THR A 176 0.05 4.87 10.44
CA THR A 176 0.69 5.15 11.73
C THR A 176 1.00 6.63 11.93
N GLY A 177 1.17 7.07 13.18
CA GLY A 177 1.29 8.50 13.51
C GLY A 177 0.03 9.26 13.07
N ARG A 178 0.19 10.47 12.50
CA ARG A 178 -0.92 11.13 11.80
C ARG A 178 -1.20 10.36 10.51
N PRO A 179 -2.37 9.72 10.33
CA PRO A 179 -2.68 9.02 9.08
C PRO A 179 -2.67 9.95 7.86
N GLY A 180 -2.51 9.37 6.68
CA GLY A 180 -2.52 10.17 5.46
C GLY A 180 -2.09 9.39 4.23
N PRO A 181 -2.17 10.00 3.04
CA PRO A 181 -1.87 9.34 1.78
C PRO A 181 -0.38 9.07 1.58
N VAL A 182 -0.09 7.94 0.95
CA VAL A 182 1.22 7.55 0.44
C VAL A 182 1.08 7.19 -1.04
N VAL A 183 2.02 7.62 -1.86
CA VAL A 183 2.07 7.31 -3.29
C VAL A 183 3.15 6.27 -3.56
N ILE A 184 2.85 5.31 -4.42
CA ILE A 184 3.79 4.36 -5.02
C ILE A 184 3.76 4.57 -6.51
N ASP A 185 4.84 5.11 -7.06
CA ASP A 185 5.05 5.32 -8.50
C ASP A 185 5.73 4.09 -9.09
N VAL A 186 5.05 3.41 -10.04
CA VAL A 186 5.42 2.07 -10.50
C VAL A 186 5.73 2.11 -12.00
N PRO A 187 7.00 2.14 -12.40
CA PRO A 187 7.38 2.05 -13.80
C PRO A 187 6.86 0.76 -14.45
N LYS A 188 6.33 0.89 -15.66
CA LYS A 188 5.66 -0.20 -16.39
C LYS A 188 6.53 -1.44 -16.54
N ASP A 189 7.81 -1.26 -16.84
CA ASP A 189 8.79 -2.34 -17.04
C ASP A 189 9.08 -3.13 -15.74
N THR A 190 8.92 -2.54 -14.56
CA THR A 190 9.04 -3.27 -13.29
C THR A 190 7.89 -4.24 -13.03
N THR A 191 6.83 -4.18 -13.81
CA THR A 191 5.64 -5.04 -13.69
C THR A 191 5.48 -6.03 -14.84
N ASP A 192 6.49 -6.14 -15.72
CA ASP A 192 6.45 -6.99 -16.91
C ASP A 192 6.22 -8.46 -16.54
N PRO A 193 5.21 -9.13 -17.12
CA PRO A 193 4.93 -10.54 -16.86
C PRO A 193 5.99 -11.51 -17.44
N ALA A 194 6.88 -11.02 -18.31
CA ALA A 194 7.97 -11.85 -18.88
C ALA A 194 9.08 -12.14 -17.85
N GLU A 195 9.19 -11.34 -16.80
CA GLU A 195 10.19 -11.50 -15.76
C GLU A 195 9.53 -11.89 -14.43
N THR A 196 10.12 -12.86 -13.73
CA THR A 196 9.62 -13.31 -12.43
C THR A 196 10.71 -13.26 -11.38
N PHE A 197 10.32 -12.95 -10.16
CA PHE A 197 11.20 -12.77 -9.01
C PHE A 197 10.66 -13.55 -7.82
N GLU A 198 11.52 -13.87 -6.87
CA GLU A 198 11.11 -14.48 -5.61
C GLU A 198 10.21 -13.54 -4.81
N TYR A 199 9.02 -14.01 -4.44
CA TYR A 199 8.11 -13.26 -3.59
C TYR A 199 8.41 -13.49 -2.12
N ILE A 200 8.86 -12.45 -1.43
CA ILE A 200 9.08 -12.45 0.02
C ILE A 200 8.36 -11.22 0.61
N TYR A 201 7.27 -11.47 1.35
CA TYR A 201 6.57 -10.39 2.03
C TYR A 201 7.17 -10.16 3.42
N PRO A 202 7.59 -8.92 3.78
CA PRO A 202 8.25 -8.67 5.05
C PRO A 202 7.31 -8.81 6.25
N ASP A 203 7.75 -9.45 7.33
CA ASP A 203 6.99 -9.57 8.58
C ASP A 203 6.88 -8.23 9.31
N SER A 204 7.88 -7.37 9.18
CA SER A 204 7.96 -6.10 9.90
C SER A 204 8.53 -4.96 9.04
N VAL A 205 8.25 -3.73 9.46
CA VAL A 205 8.78 -2.52 8.83
C VAL A 205 9.87 -1.91 9.71
N ASN A 206 11.02 -1.64 9.10
CA ASN A 206 12.10 -0.86 9.74
C ASN A 206 12.37 0.38 8.88
N LEU A 207 12.05 1.56 9.43
CA LEU A 207 12.29 2.87 8.81
C LEU A 207 13.21 3.70 9.69
N ARG A 208 14.38 4.04 9.18
CA ARG A 208 15.45 4.73 9.93
C ARG A 208 15.00 6.03 10.58
N SER A 209 14.18 6.82 9.88
CA SER A 209 13.80 8.19 10.29
C SER A 209 12.30 8.35 10.63
N TYR A 210 11.49 7.29 10.51
CA TYR A 210 10.07 7.34 10.79
C TYR A 210 9.77 6.61 12.09
N ARG A 211 9.53 7.39 13.15
CA ARG A 211 9.24 6.88 14.51
C ARG A 211 8.10 7.70 15.10
N PRO A 212 6.85 7.35 14.82
CA PRO A 212 5.70 8.05 15.41
C PRO A 212 5.71 7.88 16.93
N ALA A 213 5.44 8.97 17.65
CA ALA A 213 5.31 8.97 19.09
C ALA A 213 3.88 8.55 19.46
N TYR A 214 3.77 7.54 20.33
CA TYR A 214 2.47 7.05 20.84
C TYR A 214 2.22 7.45 22.29
N GLU A 215 3.21 7.98 22.98
CA GLU A 215 3.13 8.42 24.37
C GLU A 215 3.34 9.93 24.47
N GLY A 216 2.52 10.59 25.29
CA GLY A 216 2.67 12.01 25.58
C GLY A 216 3.74 12.28 26.65
N ASP A 217 4.33 13.46 26.61
CA ASP A 217 5.21 13.93 27.68
C ASP A 217 4.44 14.16 28.97
N MET A 218 4.78 13.44 30.04
CA MET A 218 4.09 13.50 31.32
C MET A 218 4.15 14.86 32.00
N GLY A 219 5.19 15.67 31.73
CA GLY A 219 5.29 17.04 32.25
C GLY A 219 4.23 17.93 31.59
N GLN A 220 4.08 17.83 30.27
CA GLN A 220 3.06 18.57 29.52
C GLN A 220 1.65 18.10 29.84
N VAL A 221 1.43 16.80 30.04
CA VAL A 221 0.14 16.26 30.48
C VAL A 221 -0.26 16.86 31.83
N LYS A 222 0.65 16.91 32.83
CA LYS A 222 0.39 17.53 34.13
C LYS A 222 0.09 19.03 34.01
N ALA A 223 0.83 19.76 33.19
CA ALA A 223 0.60 21.18 32.93
C ALA A 223 -0.79 21.41 32.29
N ALA A 224 -1.18 20.58 31.32
CA ALA A 224 -2.50 20.66 30.71
C ALA A 224 -3.63 20.39 31.71
N VAL A 225 -3.49 19.36 32.56
CA VAL A 225 -4.45 19.05 33.63
C VAL A 225 -4.58 20.22 34.59
N ALA A 226 -3.47 20.84 35.03
CA ALA A 226 -3.52 22.00 35.90
C ALA A 226 -4.29 23.18 35.26
N ALA A 227 -4.00 23.47 33.99
CA ALA A 227 -4.70 24.53 33.26
C ALA A 227 -6.21 24.25 33.10
N ILE A 228 -6.61 22.98 32.88
CA ILE A 228 -8.03 22.58 32.81
C ILE A 228 -8.73 22.80 34.16
N LEU A 229 -8.06 22.44 35.27
CA LEU A 229 -8.63 22.56 36.63
C LEU A 229 -8.77 24.05 37.07
N GLU A 230 -7.89 24.93 36.61
CA GLU A 230 -7.96 26.36 36.91
C GLU A 230 -8.99 27.10 36.03
N ALA A 231 -9.34 26.54 34.87
CA ALA A 231 -10.22 27.18 33.92
C ALA A 231 -11.69 27.21 34.42
N LYS A 232 -12.32 28.37 34.37
CA LYS A 232 -13.74 28.50 34.69
C LYS A 232 -14.67 27.95 33.56
N ARG A 233 -14.20 27.97 32.32
CA ARG A 233 -14.95 27.56 31.13
C ARG A 233 -13.98 26.93 30.10
N PRO A 234 -13.48 25.72 30.37
CA PRO A 234 -12.55 25.08 29.44
C PRO A 234 -13.27 24.72 28.12
N VAL A 235 -12.58 24.94 27.00
CA VAL A 235 -13.02 24.56 25.66
C VAL A 235 -11.96 23.62 25.08
N PHE A 236 -12.40 22.47 24.58
CA PHE A 236 -11.53 21.51 23.91
C PHE A 236 -11.73 21.62 22.39
N TYR A 237 -10.67 21.88 21.67
CA TYR A 237 -10.65 21.82 20.20
C TYR A 237 -9.91 20.55 19.79
N VAL A 238 -10.66 19.56 19.27
CA VAL A 238 -10.16 18.21 19.00
C VAL A 238 -10.20 17.95 17.50
N GLY A 239 -9.10 17.44 16.95
CA GLY A 239 -8.99 17.05 15.56
C GLY A 239 -8.56 15.57 15.41
N GLY A 240 -8.40 15.13 14.16
CA GLY A 240 -8.04 13.73 13.83
C GLY A 240 -6.53 13.44 13.81
N GLY A 241 -5.69 14.38 14.18
CA GLY A 241 -4.22 14.26 14.14
C GLY A 241 -3.57 13.88 15.45
#